data_41eaeb5d6bf531f30040923b7eeccd50
#
_entry.id   41eaeb5d6bf531f30040923b7eeccd50
#
_cell.length_a   1.000
_cell.length_b   1.000
_cell.length_c   1.000
_cell.angle_alpha   90.00
_cell.angle_beta   90.00
_cell.angle_gamma   90.00
#
_symmetry.space_group_name_H-M   'P 1'
#
loop_
_entity.id
_entity.type
_entity.pdbx_description
1 polymer ?
#
loop_
_entity_poly.entity_id
_entity_poly.type
_entity_poly.pdbx_seq_one_letter_code
_entity_poly.pdbx_strand_id
1 'polypeptide(L)'
;GIGLIEVLVALMLLAIAVLGFTAMQMTAVKATDESLMRTRALTVLRGAAEMMRANIDGIPAFKTAINGTATTLTNTDTSNVPITKDSCMTGGTPVSCTIKQLAVKDALTVKQYAADNGLNVGMATCPTKRTTTTSASGVATTISTVGQDRQCLIAAWGDTDPIFLDTPVASDTTKDKPCANEDAVYNFGAQCFIMEAY
;
A
#
# COMPACT_ATOMS: atom_id res chain seq x y z
N GLY A 1 0.56 -55.73 -34.23
CA GLY A 1 1.67 -55.06 -33.58
C GLY A 1 1.42 -53.55 -33.55
N ILE A 2 1.66 -52.92 -32.43
CA ILE A 2 1.54 -51.45 -32.25
C ILE A 2 2.52 -50.79 -33.24
N GLY A 3 2.03 -49.92 -34.11
CA GLY A 3 2.83 -49.24 -35.12
C GLY A 3 3.74 -48.21 -34.47
N LEU A 4 4.97 -48.05 -34.93
CA LEU A 4 5.94 -47.06 -34.42
C LEU A 4 5.38 -45.63 -34.50
N ILE A 5 4.54 -45.34 -35.50
CA ILE A 5 3.84 -44.07 -35.68
C ILE A 5 2.80 -43.80 -34.59
N GLU A 6 2.11 -44.84 -34.11
CA GLU A 6 1.10 -44.73 -33.07
C GLU A 6 1.74 -44.33 -31.73
N VAL A 7 2.89 -44.87 -31.40
CA VAL A 7 3.66 -44.48 -30.20
C VAL A 7 4.17 -43.05 -30.31
N LEU A 8 4.63 -42.60 -31.47
CA LEU A 8 5.08 -41.24 -31.70
C LEU A 8 3.94 -40.22 -31.51
N VAL A 9 2.76 -40.52 -32.10
CA VAL A 9 1.58 -39.66 -31.96
C VAL A 9 1.10 -39.63 -30.50
N ALA A 10 1.07 -40.77 -29.82
CA ALA A 10 0.70 -40.81 -28.40
C ALA A 10 1.63 -39.99 -27.51
N LEU A 11 2.95 -40.05 -27.74
CA LEU A 11 3.93 -39.23 -26.98
C LEU A 11 3.80 -37.76 -27.31
N MET A 12 3.51 -37.37 -28.54
CA MET A 12 3.29 -35.98 -28.93
C MET A 12 2.05 -35.41 -28.27
N LEU A 13 0.94 -36.18 -28.25
CA LEU A 13 -0.30 -35.75 -27.56
C LEU A 13 -0.10 -35.64 -26.06
N LEU A 14 0.65 -36.58 -25.44
CA LEU A 14 0.97 -36.50 -24.02
C LEU A 14 1.81 -35.25 -23.70
N ALA A 15 2.81 -34.93 -24.52
CA ALA A 15 3.64 -33.75 -24.32
C ALA A 15 2.82 -32.45 -24.35
N ILE A 16 1.89 -32.32 -25.31
CA ILE A 16 1.01 -31.14 -25.40
C ILE A 16 0.08 -31.07 -24.20
N ALA A 17 -0.48 -32.19 -23.76
CA ALA A 17 -1.36 -32.24 -22.60
C ALA A 17 -0.64 -31.81 -21.31
N VAL A 18 0.58 -32.26 -21.08
CA VAL A 18 1.40 -31.87 -19.92
C VAL A 18 1.74 -30.39 -19.96
N LEU A 19 2.14 -29.85 -21.12
CA LEU A 19 2.41 -28.41 -21.27
C LEU A 19 1.19 -27.55 -21.00
N GLY A 20 0.02 -27.95 -21.50
CA GLY A 20 -1.24 -27.23 -21.25
C GLY A 20 -1.61 -27.25 -19.77
N PHE A 21 -1.44 -28.36 -19.09
CA PHE A 21 -1.72 -28.50 -17.66
C PHE A 21 -0.79 -27.66 -16.81
N THR A 22 0.51 -27.65 -17.11
CA THR A 22 1.48 -26.82 -16.38
C THR A 22 1.23 -25.33 -16.55
N ALA A 23 0.81 -24.88 -17.73
CA ALA A 23 0.44 -23.48 -17.97
C ALA A 23 -0.76 -23.05 -17.11
N MET A 24 -1.79 -23.89 -17.00
CA MET A 24 -2.94 -23.66 -16.12
C MET A 24 -2.54 -23.58 -14.65
N GLN A 25 -1.67 -24.47 -14.18
CA GLN A 25 -1.17 -24.44 -12.80
C GLN A 25 -0.44 -23.13 -12.49
N MET A 26 0.42 -22.65 -13.37
CA MET A 26 1.13 -21.38 -13.18
C MET A 26 0.17 -20.20 -13.05
N THR A 27 -0.89 -20.18 -13.85
CA THR A 27 -1.91 -19.12 -13.77
C THR A 27 -2.68 -19.18 -12.44
N ALA A 28 -3.03 -20.37 -11.98
CA ALA A 28 -3.71 -20.58 -10.70
C ALA A 28 -2.84 -20.13 -9.51
N VAL A 29 -1.55 -20.45 -9.51
CA VAL A 29 -0.62 -20.03 -8.45
C VAL A 29 -0.51 -18.51 -8.41
N LYS A 30 -0.35 -17.84 -9.56
CA LYS A 30 -0.29 -16.36 -9.60
C LYS A 30 -1.56 -15.71 -9.05
N ALA A 31 -2.74 -16.25 -9.38
CA ALA A 31 -4.00 -15.73 -8.85
C ALA A 31 -4.13 -15.94 -7.33
N THR A 32 -3.61 -17.04 -6.81
CA THR A 32 -3.59 -17.32 -5.37
C THR A 32 -2.64 -16.37 -4.64
N ASP A 33 -1.45 -16.12 -5.19
CA ASP A 33 -0.47 -15.20 -4.60
C ASP A 33 -1.02 -13.77 -4.54
N GLU A 34 -1.66 -13.30 -5.61
CA GLU A 34 -2.31 -11.99 -5.64
C GLU A 34 -3.40 -11.86 -4.57
N SER A 35 -4.25 -12.89 -4.44
CA SER A 35 -5.30 -12.93 -3.40
C SER A 35 -4.72 -12.91 -1.99
N LEU A 36 -3.62 -13.63 -1.78
CA LEU A 36 -2.92 -13.67 -0.50
C LEU A 36 -2.34 -12.30 -0.14
N MET A 37 -1.70 -11.62 -1.09
CA MET A 37 -1.13 -10.29 -0.87
C MET A 37 -2.22 -9.27 -0.52
N ARG A 38 -3.38 -9.32 -1.18
CA ARG A 38 -4.54 -8.47 -0.85
C ARG A 38 -5.06 -8.73 0.56
N THR A 39 -5.13 -9.97 0.98
CA THR A 39 -5.56 -10.31 2.35
C THR A 39 -4.57 -9.82 3.39
N ARG A 40 -3.26 -9.97 3.15
CA ARG A 40 -2.21 -9.42 4.01
C ARG A 40 -2.29 -7.89 4.09
N ALA A 41 -2.41 -7.22 2.93
CA ALA A 41 -2.57 -5.78 2.85
C ALA A 41 -3.75 -5.29 3.69
N LEU A 42 -4.92 -5.93 3.55
CA LEU A 42 -6.11 -5.60 4.31
C LEU A 42 -5.89 -5.75 5.83
N THR A 43 -5.20 -6.80 6.26
CA THR A 43 -4.91 -7.04 7.67
C THR A 43 -3.99 -5.95 8.24
N VAL A 44 -2.93 -5.59 7.52
CA VAL A 44 -2.00 -4.52 7.90
C VAL A 44 -2.72 -3.18 8.00
N LEU A 45 -3.52 -2.82 6.99
CA LEU A 45 -4.23 -1.54 6.96
C LEU A 45 -5.31 -1.44 8.05
N ARG A 46 -6.00 -2.53 8.36
CA ARG A 46 -6.96 -2.56 9.48
C ARG A 46 -6.25 -2.32 10.81
N GLY A 47 -5.11 -2.98 11.04
CA GLY A 47 -4.31 -2.74 12.24
C GLY A 47 -3.86 -1.29 12.34
N ALA A 48 -3.39 -0.69 11.24
CA ALA A 48 -3.00 0.73 11.19
C ALA A 48 -4.20 1.66 11.50
N ALA A 49 -5.36 1.39 10.92
CA ALA A 49 -6.56 2.19 11.15
C ALA A 49 -7.03 2.13 12.61
N GLU A 50 -6.96 0.97 13.27
CA GLU A 50 -7.28 0.85 14.70
C GLU A 50 -6.30 1.64 15.58
N MET A 51 -4.99 1.62 15.27
CA MET A 51 -4.00 2.43 15.97
C MET A 51 -4.28 3.93 15.81
N MET A 52 -4.66 4.37 14.61
CA MET A 52 -5.05 5.76 14.35
C MET A 52 -6.31 6.16 15.12
N ARG A 53 -7.31 5.29 15.20
CA ARG A 53 -8.54 5.53 15.98
C ARG A 53 -8.27 5.65 17.46
N ALA A 54 -7.34 4.87 17.97
CA ALA A 54 -6.93 4.93 19.38
C ALA A 54 -6.18 6.24 19.70
N ASN A 55 -5.62 6.94 18.71
CA ASN A 55 -4.78 8.13 18.89
C ASN A 55 -5.05 9.18 17.80
N ILE A 56 -6.23 9.79 17.84
CA ILE A 56 -6.69 10.75 16.80
C ILE A 56 -5.78 11.98 16.71
N ASP A 57 -5.35 12.52 17.85
CA ASP A 57 -4.47 13.70 17.90
C ASP A 57 -3.07 13.42 17.36
N GLY A 58 -2.71 12.14 17.27
CA GLY A 58 -1.43 11.68 16.73
C GLY A 58 -1.41 11.49 15.20
N ILE A 59 -2.54 11.60 14.51
CA ILE A 59 -2.65 11.32 13.06
C ILE A 59 -1.62 12.07 12.21
N PRO A 60 -1.35 13.37 12.40
CA PRO A 60 -0.33 14.07 11.61
C PRO A 60 1.07 13.50 11.80
N ALA A 61 1.42 13.11 13.03
CA ALA A 61 2.71 12.50 13.33
C ALA A 61 2.81 11.08 12.75
N PHE A 62 1.72 10.31 12.81
CA PHE A 62 1.60 9.00 12.18
C PHE A 62 1.81 9.10 10.65
N LYS A 63 1.16 10.07 9.98
CA LYS A 63 1.28 10.30 8.54
C LYS A 63 2.74 10.64 8.14
N THR A 64 3.39 11.50 8.90
CA THR A 64 4.79 11.84 8.65
C THR A 64 5.71 10.64 8.81
N ALA A 65 5.48 9.82 9.82
CA ALA A 65 6.29 8.63 10.11
C ALA A 65 6.10 7.52 9.08
N ILE A 66 4.86 7.22 8.69
CA ILE A 66 4.57 6.13 7.77
C ILE A 66 5.07 6.42 6.35
N ASN A 67 5.03 7.69 5.92
CA ASN A 67 5.52 8.13 4.62
C ASN A 67 7.02 8.38 4.58
N GLY A 68 7.67 8.53 5.73
CA GLY A 68 9.11 8.75 5.80
C GLY A 68 9.89 7.49 5.44
N THR A 69 11.12 7.67 4.94
CA THR A 69 12.05 6.56 4.66
C THR A 69 12.79 6.09 5.89
N ALA A 70 12.82 6.89 6.96
CA ALA A 70 13.56 6.61 8.17
C ALA A 70 12.88 5.53 9.02
N THR A 71 13.68 4.63 9.56
CA THR A 71 13.24 3.61 10.54
C THR A 71 13.24 4.16 11.97
N THR A 72 13.82 5.33 12.16
CA THR A 72 13.88 6.07 13.43
C THR A 72 13.56 7.52 13.15
N LEU A 73 12.67 8.11 13.92
CA LEU A 73 12.33 9.53 13.82
C LEU A 73 12.66 10.24 15.12
N THR A 74 13.39 11.34 14.99
CA THR A 74 13.64 12.24 16.11
C THR A 74 12.43 13.14 16.25
N ASN A 75 11.65 12.98 17.30
CA ASN A 75 10.53 13.87 17.57
C ASN A 75 11.03 15.07 18.38
N THR A 76 10.88 16.25 17.80
CA THR A 76 11.39 17.52 18.32
C THR A 76 10.58 18.09 19.49
N ASP A 77 9.58 17.38 19.98
CA ASP A 77 8.60 17.96 20.92
C ASP A 77 9.10 18.15 22.36
N THR A 78 10.20 17.53 22.82
CA THR A 78 10.81 17.86 24.14
C THR A 78 12.13 17.16 24.47
N SER A 79 12.52 16.17 23.72
CA SER A 79 13.82 15.49 23.89
C SER A 79 14.27 14.93 22.56
N ASN A 80 15.52 15.23 22.18
CA ASN A 80 16.16 14.67 20.96
C ASN A 80 16.36 13.15 21.02
N VAL A 81 15.43 12.43 21.64
CA VAL A 81 15.47 10.97 21.73
C VAL A 81 14.85 10.38 20.47
N PRO A 82 15.57 9.56 19.72
CA PRO A 82 15.03 8.90 18.54
C PRO A 82 13.91 7.93 18.95
N ILE A 83 12.76 8.01 18.28
CA ILE A 83 11.65 7.10 18.44
C ILE A 83 11.82 5.95 17.46
N THR A 84 11.78 4.73 17.99
CA THR A 84 11.79 3.48 17.23
C THR A 84 10.50 2.72 17.45
N LYS A 85 10.27 1.63 16.71
CA LYS A 85 9.15 0.72 16.94
C LYS A 85 9.11 0.14 18.36
N ASP A 86 10.25 0.07 19.03
CA ASP A 86 10.42 -0.50 20.38
C ASP A 86 10.34 0.57 21.49
N SER A 87 10.21 1.85 21.13
CA SER A 87 10.05 2.94 22.08
C SER A 87 8.71 2.81 22.81
N CYS A 88 8.59 3.39 24.00
CA CYS A 88 7.40 3.32 24.87
C CYS A 88 7.08 1.94 25.45
N MET A 89 7.85 0.92 25.12
CA MET A 89 7.63 -0.47 25.54
C MET A 89 8.85 -1.11 26.21
N THR A 90 9.70 -0.34 26.88
CA THR A 90 10.92 -0.91 27.45
C THR A 90 10.59 -1.76 28.66
N GLY A 91 10.89 -3.05 28.59
CA GLY A 91 10.77 -3.97 29.68
C GLY A 91 11.54 -3.47 30.90
N GLY A 92 10.83 -3.13 31.97
CA GLY A 92 11.37 -2.80 33.28
C GLY A 92 11.06 -1.40 33.79
N THR A 93 10.97 -0.38 32.99
CA THR A 93 10.50 0.96 33.38
C THR A 93 9.60 1.55 32.30
N PRO A 94 8.33 1.87 32.60
CA PRO A 94 7.47 2.54 31.65
C PRO A 94 8.03 3.94 31.37
N VAL A 95 8.58 4.13 30.17
CA VAL A 95 8.88 5.47 29.65
C VAL A 95 7.57 6.01 29.11
N SER A 96 7.03 7.05 29.75
CA SER A 96 5.81 7.69 29.26
C SER A 96 6.11 8.39 27.93
N CYS A 97 5.44 7.94 26.88
CA CYS A 97 5.46 8.59 25.58
C CYS A 97 4.36 9.64 25.49
N THR A 98 4.67 10.73 24.79
CA THR A 98 3.64 11.70 24.38
C THR A 98 2.72 11.07 23.32
N ILE A 99 1.56 11.66 23.11
CA ILE A 99 0.59 11.26 22.06
C ILE A 99 1.27 11.16 20.68
N LYS A 100 2.09 12.15 20.33
CA LYS A 100 2.84 12.16 19.05
C LYS A 100 3.91 11.09 18.99
N GLN A 101 4.65 10.87 20.07
CA GLN A 101 5.68 9.82 20.14
C GLN A 101 5.06 8.43 20.00
N LEU A 102 3.91 8.20 20.63
CA LEU A 102 3.16 6.96 20.47
C LEU A 102 2.73 6.75 19.02
N ALA A 103 2.19 7.79 18.36
CA ALA A 103 1.79 7.72 16.96
C ALA A 103 2.97 7.39 16.02
N VAL A 104 4.14 7.99 16.26
CA VAL A 104 5.36 7.69 15.49
C VAL A 104 5.78 6.23 15.70
N LYS A 105 5.82 5.75 16.93
CA LYS A 105 6.12 4.35 17.25
C LYS A 105 5.16 3.40 16.56
N ASP A 106 3.87 3.68 16.62
CA ASP A 106 2.83 2.85 16.02
C ASP A 106 2.98 2.81 14.48
N ALA A 107 3.25 3.96 13.84
CA ALA A 107 3.53 4.02 12.41
C ALA A 107 4.76 3.20 12.00
N LEU A 108 5.85 3.28 12.78
CA LEU A 108 7.05 2.49 12.55
C LEU A 108 6.81 0.98 12.74
N THR A 109 5.98 0.62 13.72
CA THR A 109 5.57 -0.78 13.94
C THR A 109 4.78 -1.33 12.75
N VAL A 110 3.80 -0.56 12.26
CA VAL A 110 3.03 -0.93 11.05
C VAL A 110 3.94 -1.05 9.84
N LYS A 111 4.84 -0.11 9.66
CA LYS A 111 5.79 -0.12 8.54
C LYS A 111 6.71 -1.34 8.56
N GLN A 112 7.25 -1.69 9.72
CA GLN A 112 8.07 -2.89 9.88
C GLN A 112 7.24 -4.15 9.60
N TYR A 113 6.06 -4.26 10.18
CA TYR A 113 5.18 -5.40 9.97
C TYR A 113 4.75 -5.55 8.50
N ALA A 114 4.51 -4.43 7.81
CA ALA A 114 4.24 -4.43 6.38
C ALA A 114 5.43 -4.95 5.57
N ALA A 115 6.64 -4.44 5.86
CA ALA A 115 7.86 -4.86 5.19
C ALA A 115 8.15 -6.35 5.39
N ASP A 116 7.95 -6.88 6.59
CA ASP A 116 8.11 -8.31 6.90
C ASP A 116 7.13 -9.20 6.10
N ASN A 117 6.01 -8.62 5.65
CA ASN A 117 5.00 -9.27 4.80
C ASN A 117 5.15 -8.95 3.30
N GLY A 118 6.23 -8.29 2.90
CA GLY A 118 6.49 -7.91 1.51
C GLY A 118 5.62 -6.76 0.99
N LEU A 119 5.14 -5.90 1.89
CA LEU A 119 4.28 -4.76 1.58
C LEU A 119 5.01 -3.44 1.88
N ASN A 120 4.74 -2.44 1.06
CA ASN A 120 5.02 -1.04 1.35
C ASN A 120 3.74 -0.35 1.77
N VAL A 121 3.80 0.54 2.76
CA VAL A 121 2.63 1.26 3.25
C VAL A 121 2.85 2.76 3.17
N GLY A 122 1.78 3.48 2.86
CA GLY A 122 1.74 4.93 2.83
C GLY A 122 0.38 5.46 3.28
N MET A 123 0.32 6.75 3.50
CA MET A 123 -0.88 7.44 3.91
C MET A 123 -1.02 8.77 3.15
N ALA A 124 -2.16 8.98 2.56
CA ALA A 124 -2.47 10.21 1.84
C ALA A 124 -3.87 10.70 2.20
N THR A 125 -4.17 11.95 1.88
CA THR A 125 -5.56 12.42 1.92
C THR A 125 -6.35 11.70 0.85
N CYS A 126 -7.52 11.17 1.20
CA CYS A 126 -8.35 10.45 0.24
C CYS A 126 -8.73 11.36 -0.92
N PRO A 127 -8.59 10.89 -2.16
CA PRO A 127 -9.02 11.64 -3.32
C PRO A 127 -10.52 11.95 -3.22
N THR A 128 -10.85 13.21 -3.37
CA THR A 128 -12.24 13.67 -3.46
C THR A 128 -12.54 14.04 -4.90
N LYS A 129 -13.67 13.58 -5.43
CA LYS A 129 -14.06 13.90 -6.79
C LYS A 129 -14.14 15.43 -6.97
N ARG A 130 -13.22 15.99 -7.75
CA ARG A 130 -13.23 17.39 -8.12
C ARG A 130 -14.35 17.64 -9.12
N THR A 131 -15.36 18.42 -8.75
CA THR A 131 -16.36 18.89 -9.70
C THR A 131 -15.88 20.23 -10.24
N THR A 132 -15.43 20.26 -11.48
CA THR A 132 -15.09 21.51 -12.17
C THR A 132 -16.37 22.14 -12.65
N THR A 133 -16.82 23.22 -12.01
CA THR A 133 -17.93 24.06 -12.52
C THR A 133 -17.35 25.18 -13.36
N THR A 134 -17.64 25.17 -14.66
CA THR A 134 -17.31 26.26 -15.55
C THR A 134 -18.41 27.32 -15.39
N SER A 135 -18.09 28.49 -14.84
CA SER A 135 -19.03 29.60 -14.79
C SER A 135 -19.24 30.17 -16.19
N ALA A 136 -20.40 30.80 -16.41
CA ALA A 136 -20.80 31.39 -17.70
C ALA A 136 -19.82 32.45 -18.25
N SER A 137 -18.85 32.88 -17.46
CA SER A 137 -17.78 33.81 -17.83
C SER A 137 -16.47 33.14 -18.30
N GLY A 138 -16.47 31.80 -18.48
CA GLY A 138 -15.30 31.08 -19.00
C GLY A 138 -14.16 30.87 -18.00
N VAL A 139 -14.33 31.27 -16.75
CA VAL A 139 -13.33 31.01 -15.69
C VAL A 139 -13.65 29.66 -15.04
N ALA A 140 -12.77 28.68 -15.23
CA ALA A 140 -12.86 27.39 -14.56
C ALA A 140 -12.49 27.57 -13.08
N THR A 141 -13.47 27.56 -12.20
CA THR A 141 -13.23 27.54 -10.76
C THR A 141 -13.31 26.07 -10.31
N THR A 142 -12.18 25.52 -9.92
CA THR A 142 -12.14 24.19 -9.30
C THR A 142 -12.67 24.33 -7.88
N ILE A 143 -13.90 23.93 -7.66
CA ILE A 143 -14.46 23.81 -6.31
C ILE A 143 -14.03 22.43 -5.79
N SER A 144 -13.01 22.41 -4.96
CA SER A 144 -12.81 21.28 -4.05
C SER A 144 -14.03 21.27 -3.12
N THR A 145 -14.90 20.30 -3.26
CA THR A 145 -15.88 20.03 -2.19
C THR A 145 -15.06 19.69 -0.96
N VAL A 146 -15.07 20.60 0.02
CA VAL A 146 -14.47 20.41 1.33
C VAL A 146 -15.26 19.31 2.03
N GLY A 147 -15.02 18.06 1.60
CA GLY A 147 -15.32 16.90 2.41
C GLY A 147 -14.22 16.87 3.48
N GLN A 148 -14.57 16.46 4.68
CA GLN A 148 -13.60 16.24 5.75
C GLN A 148 -12.33 15.61 5.15
N ASP A 149 -11.14 16.07 5.55
CA ASP A 149 -9.86 15.56 5.08
C ASP A 149 -9.66 14.10 5.55
N ARG A 150 -10.44 13.20 4.92
CA ARG A 150 -10.38 11.78 5.20
C ARG A 150 -9.01 11.26 4.80
N GLN A 151 -8.44 10.44 5.66
CA GLN A 151 -7.14 9.85 5.40
C GLN A 151 -7.29 8.47 4.80
N CYS A 152 -6.58 8.22 3.71
CA CYS A 152 -6.48 6.93 3.08
C CYS A 152 -5.15 6.26 3.41
N LEU A 153 -5.22 5.03 3.86
CA LEU A 153 -4.07 4.14 4.00
C LEU A 153 -3.92 3.32 2.72
N ILE A 154 -2.71 3.19 2.26
CA ILE A 154 -2.36 2.50 1.03
C ILE A 154 -1.34 1.42 1.37
N ALA A 155 -1.60 0.19 0.94
CA ALA A 155 -0.61 -0.88 0.96
C ALA A 155 -0.32 -1.30 -0.48
N ALA A 156 0.95 -1.35 -0.84
CA ALA A 156 1.41 -1.70 -2.18
C ALA A 156 2.43 -2.84 -2.10
N TRP A 157 2.54 -3.62 -3.17
CA TRP A 157 3.52 -4.71 -3.31
C TRP A 157 4.07 -4.77 -4.73
N GLY A 158 5.11 -5.55 -4.92
CA GLY A 158 5.82 -5.62 -6.20
C GLY A 158 6.50 -4.30 -6.54
N ASP A 159 6.27 -3.81 -7.75
CA ASP A 159 6.86 -2.56 -8.26
C ASP A 159 5.93 -1.35 -8.08
N THR A 160 4.91 -1.44 -7.22
CA THR A 160 3.94 -0.36 -6.99
C THR A 160 4.29 0.41 -5.73
N ASP A 161 4.22 1.75 -5.83
CA ASP A 161 4.41 2.64 -4.70
C ASP A 161 3.08 3.03 -4.06
N PRO A 162 3.03 3.15 -2.71
CA PRO A 162 1.80 3.48 -1.98
C PRO A 162 1.49 4.98 -2.02
N ILE A 163 1.36 5.55 -3.22
CA ILE A 163 1.09 6.97 -3.46
C ILE A 163 -0.05 7.18 -4.46
N PHE A 164 -0.65 8.36 -4.41
CA PHE A 164 -1.53 8.88 -5.47
C PHE A 164 -0.76 9.87 -6.34
N LEU A 165 -0.83 9.70 -7.66
CA LEU A 165 -0.20 10.60 -8.62
C LEU A 165 -0.96 10.56 -9.96
N ASP A 166 -1.29 11.73 -10.50
CA ASP A 166 -2.11 11.86 -11.74
C ASP A 166 -1.36 11.47 -13.02
N THR A 167 -0.04 11.51 -13.02
CA THR A 167 0.74 11.13 -14.19
C THR A 167 1.73 10.02 -13.81
N PRO A 168 1.74 8.90 -14.55
CA PRO A 168 2.95 8.10 -14.56
C PRO A 168 4.06 9.03 -15.03
N VAL A 169 5.06 9.26 -14.20
CA VAL A 169 6.23 10.08 -14.58
C VAL A 169 6.90 9.37 -15.76
N ALA A 170 6.53 9.77 -16.97
CA ALA A 170 6.95 9.13 -18.22
C ALA A 170 8.44 9.34 -18.52
N SER A 171 9.20 9.87 -17.59
CA SER A 171 10.58 10.32 -17.81
C SER A 171 11.64 9.71 -16.89
N ASP A 172 11.28 8.88 -15.92
CA ASP A 172 12.32 8.23 -15.14
C ASP A 172 12.15 6.70 -15.16
N THR A 173 13.17 6.01 -15.63
CA THR A 173 13.30 4.55 -15.68
C THR A 173 13.46 3.91 -14.29
N THR A 174 13.22 4.65 -13.23
CA THR A 174 13.32 4.23 -11.85
C THR A 174 11.95 4.31 -11.15
N LYS A 175 11.20 3.22 -11.21
CA LYS A 175 10.41 2.66 -10.11
C LYS A 175 9.12 3.31 -9.62
N ASP A 176 8.70 4.48 -10.00
CA ASP A 176 7.50 5.06 -9.38
C ASP A 176 6.24 4.65 -10.15
N LYS A 177 5.68 3.49 -9.78
CA LYS A 177 4.34 3.07 -10.22
C LYS A 177 3.34 3.46 -9.14
N PRO A 178 2.66 4.62 -9.23
CA PRO A 178 1.69 5.01 -8.23
C PRO A 178 0.52 4.03 -8.19
N CYS A 179 -0.04 3.81 -7.00
CA CYS A 179 -1.17 2.93 -6.77
C CYS A 179 -2.42 3.40 -7.54
N ALA A 180 -2.73 4.68 -7.45
CA ALA A 180 -3.88 5.27 -8.09
C ALA A 180 -3.60 6.74 -8.48
N ASN A 181 -4.45 7.30 -9.32
CA ASN A 181 -4.43 8.72 -9.64
C ASN A 181 -5.10 9.57 -8.54
N GLU A 182 -5.08 10.91 -8.70
CA GLU A 182 -5.72 11.84 -7.77
C GLU A 182 -7.25 11.74 -7.73
N ASP A 183 -7.88 11.00 -8.65
CA ASP A 183 -9.32 10.69 -8.65
C ASP A 183 -9.65 9.33 -8.01
N ALA A 184 -8.69 8.69 -7.33
CA ALA A 184 -8.78 7.36 -6.74
C ALA A 184 -9.01 6.21 -7.75
N VAL A 185 -8.72 6.42 -9.01
CA VAL A 185 -8.76 5.35 -10.01
C VAL A 185 -7.44 4.61 -10.00
N TYR A 186 -7.49 3.31 -9.78
CA TYR A 186 -6.28 2.46 -9.80
C TYR A 186 -5.55 2.55 -11.14
N ASN A 187 -4.25 2.71 -11.09
CA ASN A 187 -3.42 2.68 -12.28
C ASN A 187 -3.35 1.28 -12.88
N PHE A 188 -3.24 1.21 -14.20
CA PHE A 188 -3.19 -0.09 -14.89
C PHE A 188 -2.00 -0.92 -14.40
N GLY A 189 -2.27 -2.14 -13.95
CA GLY A 189 -1.25 -3.06 -13.43
C GLY A 189 -0.69 -2.68 -12.07
N ALA A 190 -1.31 -1.75 -11.34
CA ALA A 190 -0.93 -1.45 -9.97
C ALA A 190 -1.29 -2.60 -9.03
N GLN A 191 -0.32 -2.95 -8.20
CA GLN A 191 -0.44 -4.00 -7.18
C GLN A 191 -0.58 -3.33 -5.81
N CYS A 192 -1.78 -2.91 -5.47
CA CYS A 192 -2.03 -2.21 -4.21
C CYS A 192 -3.47 -2.35 -3.73
N PHE A 193 -3.68 -1.94 -2.50
CA PHE A 193 -4.97 -1.86 -1.84
C PHE A 193 -5.09 -0.54 -1.10
N ILE A 194 -6.22 0.15 -1.27
CA ILE A 194 -6.51 1.44 -0.64
C ILE A 194 -7.65 1.24 0.34
N MET A 195 -7.51 1.77 1.55
CA MET A 195 -8.53 1.75 2.58
C MET A 195 -8.69 3.14 3.18
N GLU A 196 -9.92 3.61 3.25
CA GLU A 196 -10.26 4.82 3.99
C GLU A 196 -10.19 4.53 5.49
N ALA A 197 -9.41 5.31 6.22
CA ALA A 197 -9.15 5.06 7.64
C ALA A 197 -9.87 6.06 8.56
N TYR A 198 -10.06 7.32 8.12
CA TYR A 198 -10.74 8.36 8.90
C TYR A 198 -11.14 9.53 8.00
#